data_887bbb0b9342b2aadf0f9676a4df4d31
#
_entry.id   887bbb0b9342b2aadf0f9676a4df4d31
#
_cell.length_a   1.000
_cell.length_b   1.000
_cell.length_c   1.000
_cell.angle_alpha   90.00
_cell.angle_beta   90.00
_cell.angle_gamma   90.00
#
_symmetry.space_group_name_H-M   'P 1'
#
loop_
_entity.id
_entity.type
_entity.pdbx_description
1 polymer ?
#
loop_
_entity_poly.entity_id
_entity_poly.type
_entity_poly.pdbx_seq_one_letter_code
_entity_poly.pdbx_strand_id
1 'polypeptide(L)'
;MISTAIQQLVNYGLDTGLILPDDEIYIRNQLLMTMQLDSFTEPEGDVCYVDLESILKTLVDDAVARGVCDDSPTARDLFDTRLMGVLTPRPSIVRANFEERYETDGPQAATDWFYKFSQDTDYIRRYRIKRDVKWVTKTPYGDLDITINLSKPEKDPKA
;
A
#
# COMPACT_ATOMS: atom_id res chain seq x y z
N MET A 1 15.16 14.41 5.39
CA MET A 1 14.09 14.67 6.37
C MET A 1 13.09 13.53 6.35
N ILE A 2 12.63 13.12 7.49
CA ILE A 2 11.75 11.94 7.60
C ILE A 2 10.38 12.17 6.97
N SER A 3 9.84 13.38 7.06
CA SER A 3 8.57 13.72 6.41
C SER A 3 8.63 13.56 4.90
N THR A 4 9.78 13.82 4.30
CA THR A 4 9.98 13.59 2.86
C THR A 4 9.88 12.10 2.54
N ALA A 5 10.49 11.24 3.33
CA ALA A 5 10.41 9.80 3.12
C ALA A 5 8.98 9.27 3.29
N ILE A 6 8.24 9.79 4.27
CA ILE A 6 6.82 9.45 4.46
C ILE A 6 6.02 9.86 3.23
N GLN A 7 6.23 11.09 2.74
CA GLN A 7 5.51 11.55 1.55
C GLN A 7 5.90 10.76 0.30
N GLN A 8 7.16 10.35 0.18
CA GLN A 8 7.61 9.48 -0.90
C GLN A 8 6.86 8.15 -0.90
N LEU A 9 6.69 7.55 0.28
CA LEU A 9 5.97 6.28 0.40
C LEU A 9 4.48 6.45 0.05
N VAL A 10 3.87 7.54 0.51
CA VAL A 10 2.48 7.86 0.15
C VAL A 10 2.34 8.06 -1.36
N ASN A 11 3.25 8.81 -1.98
CA ASN A 11 3.23 9.04 -3.43
C ASN A 11 3.40 7.73 -4.21
N TYR A 12 4.25 6.85 -3.73
CA TYR A 12 4.41 5.52 -4.31
C TYR A 12 3.08 4.76 -4.29
N GLY A 13 2.38 4.80 -3.15
CA GLY A 13 1.07 4.16 -3.04
C GLY A 13 0.02 4.77 -3.96
N LEU A 14 0.00 6.10 -4.10
CA LEU A 14 -0.91 6.78 -5.01
C LEU A 14 -0.62 6.43 -6.48
N ASP A 15 0.63 6.46 -6.88
CA ASP A 15 1.03 6.21 -8.27
C ASP A 15 0.80 4.77 -8.69
N THR A 16 0.91 3.83 -7.76
CA THR A 16 0.67 2.40 -8.04
C THR A 16 -0.79 2.00 -7.86
N GLY A 17 -1.64 2.89 -7.38
CA GLY A 17 -3.05 2.59 -7.15
C GLY A 17 -3.36 1.85 -5.86
N LEU A 18 -2.37 1.65 -4.99
CA LEU A 18 -2.59 1.04 -3.67
C LEU A 18 -3.33 1.96 -2.72
N ILE A 19 -3.10 3.25 -2.86
CA ILE A 19 -3.76 4.28 -2.08
C ILE A 19 -4.65 5.07 -3.04
N LEU A 20 -5.88 5.31 -2.60
CA LEU A 20 -6.76 6.21 -3.32
C LEU A 20 -6.51 7.64 -2.85
N PRO A 21 -6.71 8.64 -3.73
CA PRO A 21 -6.55 10.04 -3.33
C PRO A 21 -7.29 10.42 -2.07
N ASP A 22 -8.51 9.90 -1.90
CA ASP A 22 -9.34 10.19 -0.73
C ASP A 22 -8.79 9.58 0.58
N ASP A 23 -7.90 8.60 0.49
CA ASP A 23 -7.32 7.92 1.64
C ASP A 23 -5.92 8.45 1.99
N GLU A 24 -5.39 9.38 1.24
CA GLU A 24 -4.02 9.89 1.43
C GLU A 24 -3.76 10.36 2.85
N ILE A 25 -4.65 11.18 3.39
CA ILE A 25 -4.48 11.73 4.74
C ILE A 25 -4.54 10.63 5.79
N TYR A 26 -5.47 9.69 5.63
CA TYR A 26 -5.58 8.55 6.54
C TYR A 26 -4.29 7.71 6.55
N ILE A 27 -3.80 7.37 5.38
CA ILE A 27 -2.58 6.55 5.24
C ILE A 27 -1.37 7.29 5.81
N ARG A 28 -1.23 8.58 5.52
CA ARG A 28 -0.15 9.39 6.07
C ARG A 28 -0.18 9.38 7.59
N ASN A 29 -1.38 9.53 8.19
CA ASN A 29 -1.53 9.49 9.63
C ASN A 29 -1.17 8.12 10.21
N GLN A 30 -1.52 7.05 9.53
CA GLN A 30 -1.13 5.70 9.96
C GLN A 30 0.39 5.51 9.91
N LEU A 31 1.06 6.06 8.91
CA LEU A 31 2.52 6.03 8.85
C LEU A 31 3.15 6.84 9.99
N LEU A 32 2.60 8.00 10.30
CA LEU A 32 3.06 8.80 11.44
C LEU A 32 2.92 8.02 12.75
N MET A 33 1.81 7.35 12.95
CA MET A 33 1.57 6.53 14.14
C MET A 33 2.58 5.36 14.21
N THR A 34 2.79 4.69 13.10
CA THR A 34 3.75 3.57 13.04
C THR A 34 5.17 4.04 13.35
N MET A 35 5.54 5.21 12.84
CA MET A 35 6.84 5.82 13.09
C MET A 35 6.92 6.53 14.44
N GLN A 36 5.81 6.60 15.20
CA GLN A 36 5.71 7.32 16.47
C GLN A 36 6.14 8.78 16.34
N LEU A 37 5.60 9.44 15.33
CA LEU A 37 5.81 10.87 15.08
C LEU A 37 4.57 11.66 15.47
N ASP A 38 4.76 12.79 16.13
CA ASP A 38 3.67 13.64 16.62
C ASP A 38 3.07 14.51 15.51
N SER A 39 3.86 14.86 14.53
CA SER A 39 3.43 15.76 13.46
C SER A 39 4.12 15.47 12.16
N PHE A 40 3.47 15.91 11.08
CA PHE A 40 4.01 15.84 9.73
C PHE A 40 4.33 17.27 9.27
N THR A 41 5.56 17.47 8.81
CA THR A 41 5.96 18.72 8.18
C THR A 41 5.95 18.52 6.67
N GLU A 42 5.07 19.23 5.98
CA GLU A 42 5.02 19.12 4.53
C GLU A 42 6.35 19.52 3.91
N PRO A 43 6.91 18.66 3.02
CA PRO A 43 8.12 19.01 2.29
C PRO A 43 7.87 20.22 1.40
N GLU A 44 8.88 21.09 1.26
CA GLU A 44 8.80 22.19 0.32
C GLU A 44 8.97 21.69 -1.11
N GLY A 45 8.07 22.09 -1.99
CA GLY A 45 8.12 21.75 -3.40
C GLY A 45 7.67 20.29 -3.68
N ASP A 46 7.92 19.86 -4.90
CA ASP A 46 7.55 18.51 -5.34
C ASP A 46 8.49 17.46 -4.75
N VAL A 47 7.90 16.40 -4.25
CA VAL A 47 8.65 15.28 -3.70
C VAL A 47 8.82 14.23 -4.79
N CYS A 48 10.07 14.06 -5.24
CA CYS A 48 10.43 12.97 -6.16
C CYS A 48 10.85 11.78 -5.33
N TYR A 49 10.21 10.63 -5.53
CA TYR A 49 10.61 9.44 -4.80
C TYR A 49 11.67 8.66 -5.56
N VAL A 50 12.50 8.00 -4.79
CA VAL A 50 13.46 7.01 -5.25
C VAL A 50 12.79 5.63 -5.27
N ASP A 51 13.54 4.57 -5.43
CA ASP A 51 12.97 3.23 -5.38
C ASP A 51 12.40 2.93 -3.97
N LEU A 52 11.47 1.98 -3.94
CA LEU A 52 10.76 1.61 -2.72
C LEU A 52 11.71 1.13 -1.62
N GLU A 53 12.74 0.36 -1.97
CA GLU A 53 13.70 -0.17 -1.00
C GLU A 53 14.44 0.96 -0.29
N SER A 54 14.83 1.99 -1.02
CA SER A 54 15.50 3.16 -0.45
C SER A 54 14.60 3.95 0.49
N ILE A 55 13.32 4.10 0.12
CA ILE A 55 12.33 4.78 0.96
C ILE A 55 12.16 4.01 2.29
N LEU A 56 11.93 2.71 2.19
CA LEU A 56 11.73 1.87 3.37
C LEU A 56 12.98 1.83 4.25
N LYS A 57 14.15 1.74 3.65
CA LYS A 57 15.41 1.77 4.40
C LYS A 57 15.55 3.07 5.19
N THR A 58 15.26 4.20 4.59
CA THR A 58 15.31 5.50 5.26
C THR A 58 14.37 5.54 6.46
N LEU A 59 13.15 5.03 6.30
CA LEU A 59 12.18 5.00 7.39
C LEU A 59 12.61 4.05 8.52
N VAL A 60 13.10 2.87 8.18
CA VAL A 60 13.56 1.92 9.19
C VAL A 60 14.80 2.45 9.92
N ASP A 61 15.75 3.03 9.21
CA ASP A 61 16.94 3.61 9.82
C ASP A 61 16.58 4.74 10.81
N ASP A 62 15.62 5.59 10.44
CA ASP A 62 15.12 6.63 11.34
C ASP A 62 14.45 6.04 12.58
N ALA A 63 13.62 5.02 12.40
CA ALA A 63 12.94 4.35 13.51
C ALA A 63 13.95 3.71 14.47
N VAL A 64 15.00 3.11 13.96
CA VAL A 64 16.08 2.54 14.77
C VAL A 64 16.81 3.65 15.53
N ALA A 65 17.16 4.73 14.85
CA ALA A 65 17.88 5.86 15.47
C ALA A 65 17.09 6.49 16.62
N ARG A 66 15.76 6.50 16.54
CA ARG A 66 14.89 7.06 17.59
C ARG A 66 14.47 6.03 18.64
N GLY A 67 14.89 4.79 18.53
CA GLY A 67 14.51 3.73 19.47
C GLY A 67 13.11 3.17 19.27
N VAL A 68 12.45 3.49 18.17
CA VAL A 68 11.13 2.95 17.82
C VAL A 68 11.21 1.50 17.35
N CYS A 69 12.34 1.15 16.74
CA CYS A 69 12.61 -0.18 16.24
C CYS A 69 13.97 -0.65 16.81
N ASP A 70 14.03 -1.90 17.24
CA ASP A 70 15.29 -2.48 17.68
C ASP A 70 16.26 -2.67 16.49
N ASP A 71 17.56 -2.53 16.75
CA ASP A 71 18.56 -2.68 15.71
C ASP A 71 18.97 -4.14 15.57
N SER A 72 18.11 -4.93 14.99
CA SER A 72 18.40 -6.32 14.64
C SER A 72 17.80 -6.62 13.26
N PRO A 73 18.35 -7.55 12.51
CA PRO A 73 17.79 -7.91 11.20
C PRO A 73 16.33 -8.33 11.29
N THR A 74 15.95 -9.09 12.30
CA THR A 74 14.57 -9.53 12.49
C THR A 74 13.64 -8.36 12.80
N ALA A 75 14.03 -7.47 13.71
CA ALA A 75 13.22 -6.32 14.07
C ALA A 75 13.07 -5.35 12.89
N ARG A 76 14.14 -5.13 12.14
CA ARG A 76 14.10 -4.28 10.93
C ARG A 76 13.17 -4.86 9.87
N ASP A 77 13.23 -6.16 9.63
CA ASP A 77 12.36 -6.84 8.66
C ASP A 77 10.89 -6.76 9.07
N LEU A 78 10.60 -6.96 10.35
CA LEU A 78 9.24 -6.83 10.88
C LEU A 78 8.72 -5.40 10.77
N PHE A 79 9.56 -4.41 11.02
CA PHE A 79 9.16 -3.01 10.92
C PHE A 79 8.87 -2.62 9.47
N ASP A 80 9.72 -3.05 8.56
CA ASP A 80 9.54 -2.88 7.12
C ASP A 80 8.19 -3.46 6.68
N THR A 81 7.89 -4.67 7.11
CA THR A 81 6.60 -5.32 6.85
C THR A 81 5.43 -4.52 7.42
N ARG A 82 5.58 -3.93 8.60
CA ARG A 82 4.54 -3.07 9.19
C ARG A 82 4.29 -1.82 8.36
N LEU A 83 5.33 -1.18 7.86
CA LEU A 83 5.21 -0.01 6.99
C LEU A 83 4.45 -0.37 5.71
N MET A 84 4.80 -1.48 5.08
CA MET A 84 4.09 -1.95 3.89
C MET A 84 2.65 -2.35 4.21
N GLY A 85 2.41 -2.85 5.42
CA GLY A 85 1.07 -3.18 5.89
C GLY A 85 0.14 -1.98 5.94
N VAL A 86 0.67 -0.79 6.19
CA VAL A 86 -0.11 0.46 6.15
C VAL A 86 -0.65 0.73 4.74
N LEU A 87 0.12 0.36 3.72
CA LEU A 87 -0.29 0.52 2.33
C LEU A 87 -1.22 -0.61 1.86
N THR A 88 -1.44 -1.63 2.69
CA THR A 88 -2.31 -2.74 2.30
C THR A 88 -3.73 -2.25 2.10
N PRO A 89 -4.33 -2.47 0.93
CA PRO A 89 -5.67 -1.98 0.65
C PRO A 89 -6.70 -2.63 1.56
N ARG A 90 -7.61 -1.83 2.09
CA ARG A 90 -8.73 -2.35 2.86
C ARG A 90 -9.79 -2.92 1.91
N PRO A 91 -10.37 -4.10 2.20
CA PRO A 91 -11.38 -4.71 1.33
C PRO A 91 -12.55 -3.78 1.01
N SER A 92 -13.03 -3.03 1.99
CA SER A 92 -14.14 -2.10 1.80
C SER A 92 -13.83 -0.99 0.80
N ILE A 93 -12.61 -0.49 0.79
CA ILE A 93 -12.17 0.56 -0.13
C ILE A 93 -12.02 0.03 -1.54
N VAL A 94 -11.41 -1.14 -1.68
CA VAL A 94 -11.23 -1.79 -2.98
C VAL A 94 -12.58 -2.11 -3.59
N ARG A 95 -13.50 -2.63 -2.80
CA ARG A 95 -14.85 -2.93 -3.23
C ARG A 95 -15.59 -1.67 -3.69
N ALA A 96 -15.56 -0.60 -2.89
CA ALA A 96 -16.22 0.66 -3.22
C ALA A 96 -15.70 1.22 -4.54
N ASN A 97 -14.41 1.17 -4.78
CA ASN A 97 -13.80 1.60 -6.04
C ASN A 97 -14.27 0.76 -7.22
N PHE A 98 -14.28 -0.54 -7.05
CA PHE A 98 -14.74 -1.43 -8.10
C PHE A 98 -16.19 -1.15 -8.45
N GLU A 99 -17.06 -1.04 -7.46
CA GLU A 99 -18.48 -0.80 -7.66
C GLU A 99 -18.72 0.56 -8.31
N GLU A 100 -18.02 1.61 -7.89
CA GLU A 100 -18.14 2.93 -8.50
C GLU A 100 -17.75 2.91 -9.96
N ARG A 101 -16.63 2.27 -10.31
CA ARG A 101 -16.21 2.16 -11.71
C ARG A 101 -17.17 1.32 -12.53
N TYR A 102 -17.73 0.29 -11.93
CA TYR A 102 -18.71 -0.56 -12.57
C TYR A 102 -19.96 0.26 -12.97
N GLU A 103 -20.46 1.06 -12.05
CA GLU A 103 -21.65 1.89 -12.29
C GLU A 103 -21.37 3.05 -13.25
N THR A 104 -20.20 3.66 -13.15
CA THR A 104 -19.84 4.86 -13.93
C THR A 104 -19.37 4.51 -15.34
N ASP A 105 -18.47 3.53 -15.45
CA ASP A 105 -17.74 3.23 -16.69
C ASP A 105 -18.06 1.85 -17.28
N GLY A 106 -18.81 1.04 -16.54
CA GLY A 106 -19.25 -0.28 -16.98
C GLY A 106 -18.36 -1.42 -16.52
N PRO A 107 -18.81 -2.68 -16.78
CA PRO A 107 -18.12 -3.88 -16.28
C PRO A 107 -16.68 -4.03 -16.75
N GLN A 108 -16.44 -3.71 -18.02
CA GLN A 108 -15.09 -3.88 -18.60
C GLN A 108 -14.09 -2.94 -17.94
N ALA A 109 -14.45 -1.67 -17.77
CA ALA A 109 -13.56 -0.69 -17.15
C ALA A 109 -13.26 -1.04 -15.69
N ALA A 110 -14.26 -1.51 -14.94
CA ALA A 110 -14.06 -1.95 -13.57
C ALA A 110 -13.14 -3.17 -13.50
N THR A 111 -13.32 -4.13 -14.39
CA THR A 111 -12.48 -5.34 -14.46
C THR A 111 -11.04 -4.98 -14.83
N ASP A 112 -10.85 -4.09 -15.81
CA ASP A 112 -9.53 -3.64 -16.24
C ASP A 112 -8.82 -2.91 -15.09
N TRP A 113 -9.53 -2.06 -14.38
CA TRP A 113 -8.98 -1.37 -13.20
C TRP A 113 -8.55 -2.37 -12.13
N PHE A 114 -9.40 -3.33 -11.81
CA PHE A 114 -9.09 -4.33 -10.79
C PHE A 114 -7.89 -5.18 -11.19
N TYR A 115 -7.81 -5.57 -12.45
CA TYR A 115 -6.69 -6.35 -12.96
C TYR A 115 -5.37 -5.59 -12.80
N LYS A 116 -5.36 -4.32 -13.23
CA LYS A 116 -4.19 -3.46 -13.07
C LYS A 116 -3.85 -3.25 -11.60
N PHE A 117 -4.85 -3.00 -10.77
CA PHE A 117 -4.69 -2.85 -9.32
C PHE A 117 -4.04 -4.09 -8.72
N SER A 118 -4.49 -5.28 -9.11
CA SER A 118 -3.94 -6.54 -8.62
C SER A 118 -2.48 -6.72 -9.02
N GLN A 119 -2.09 -6.26 -10.20
CA GLN A 119 -0.70 -6.27 -10.63
C GLN A 119 0.14 -5.26 -9.85
N ASP A 120 -0.38 -4.06 -9.63
CA ASP A 120 0.31 -3.01 -8.90
C ASP A 120 0.56 -3.38 -7.44
N THR A 121 -0.26 -4.26 -6.86
CA THR A 121 -0.05 -4.76 -5.51
C THR A 121 1.02 -5.86 -5.42
N ASP A 122 1.57 -6.29 -6.53
CA ASP A 122 2.49 -7.42 -6.55
C ASP A 122 3.74 -7.19 -5.71
N TYR A 123 4.22 -5.97 -5.63
CA TYR A 123 5.39 -5.67 -4.80
C TYR A 123 5.13 -5.84 -3.31
N ILE A 124 3.88 -5.74 -2.85
CA ILE A 124 3.53 -5.99 -1.45
C ILE A 124 3.87 -7.43 -1.07
N ARG A 125 3.65 -8.36 -1.97
CA ARG A 125 3.97 -9.76 -1.77
C ARG A 125 5.46 -9.97 -1.50
N ARG A 126 6.32 -9.15 -2.10
CA ARG A 126 7.77 -9.22 -1.93
C ARG A 126 8.18 -8.96 -0.48
N TYR A 127 7.36 -8.21 0.24
CA TYR A 127 7.58 -7.91 1.65
C TYR A 127 6.85 -8.88 2.56
N ARG A 128 6.35 -10.01 2.01
CA ARG A 128 5.76 -11.12 2.76
C ARG A 128 4.53 -10.74 3.58
N ILE A 129 3.77 -9.76 3.12
CA ILE A 129 2.52 -9.42 3.76
C ILE A 129 1.53 -10.53 3.45
N LYS A 130 1.22 -11.34 4.48
CA LYS A 130 0.32 -12.48 4.34
C LYS A 130 -1.10 -12.03 4.61
N ARG A 131 -1.81 -11.66 3.56
CA ARG A 131 -3.16 -11.19 3.69
C ARG A 131 -3.96 -11.48 2.43
N ASP A 132 -5.12 -12.08 2.61
CA ASP A 132 -6.09 -12.24 1.54
C ASP A 132 -7.18 -11.20 1.70
N VAL A 133 -7.49 -10.51 0.62
CA VAL A 133 -8.61 -9.59 0.54
C VAL A 133 -9.67 -10.24 -0.33
N LYS A 134 -10.84 -10.53 0.26
CA LYS A 134 -11.94 -11.21 -0.44
C LYS A 134 -13.24 -10.49 -0.22
N TRP A 135 -14.03 -10.39 -1.28
CA TRP A 135 -15.42 -9.93 -1.17
C TRP A 135 -16.22 -10.41 -2.38
N VAL A 136 -17.54 -10.36 -2.23
CA VAL A 136 -18.46 -10.64 -3.32
C VAL A 136 -19.17 -9.34 -3.67
N THR A 137 -19.11 -8.95 -4.93
CA THR A 137 -19.82 -7.80 -5.45
C THR A 137 -21.00 -8.29 -6.30
N LYS A 138 -22.20 -7.85 -5.95
CA LYS A 138 -23.38 -8.16 -6.73
C LYS A 138 -23.47 -7.24 -7.92
N THR A 139 -23.61 -7.83 -9.09
CA THR A 139 -23.74 -7.09 -10.34
C THR A 139 -25.04 -7.48 -11.02
N PRO A 140 -25.52 -6.68 -12.02
CA PRO A 140 -26.70 -7.05 -12.82
C PRO A 140 -26.53 -8.38 -13.58
N TYR A 141 -25.30 -8.85 -13.72
CA TYR A 141 -24.97 -10.07 -14.45
C TYR A 141 -24.67 -11.25 -13.52
N GLY A 142 -24.85 -11.08 -12.21
CA GLY A 142 -24.57 -12.10 -11.20
C GLY A 142 -23.57 -11.61 -10.17
N ASP A 143 -23.19 -12.50 -9.27
CA ASP A 143 -22.22 -12.20 -8.23
C ASP A 143 -20.80 -12.32 -8.79
N LEU A 144 -19.96 -11.36 -8.44
CA LEU A 144 -18.55 -11.37 -8.81
C LEU A 144 -17.71 -11.59 -7.55
N ASP A 145 -17.01 -12.72 -7.50
CA ASP A 145 -16.07 -13.02 -6.43
C ASP A 145 -14.73 -12.37 -6.73
N ILE A 146 -14.29 -11.52 -5.83
CA ILE A 146 -13.02 -10.81 -5.99
C ILE A 146 -12.10 -11.23 -4.84
N THR A 147 -10.89 -11.66 -5.19
CA THR A 147 -9.88 -12.07 -4.23
C THR A 147 -8.55 -11.42 -4.60
N ILE A 148 -7.96 -10.71 -3.64
CA ILE A 148 -6.58 -10.23 -3.75
C ILE A 148 -5.77 -11.02 -2.73
N ASN A 149 -4.79 -11.78 -3.20
CA ASN A 149 -3.90 -12.53 -2.33
C ASN A 149 -2.62 -11.70 -2.14
N LEU A 150 -2.45 -11.15 -0.95
CA LEU A 150 -1.28 -10.35 -0.55
C LEU A 150 -0.26 -11.18 0.23
N SER A 151 -0.47 -12.49 0.32
CA SER A 151 0.47 -13.37 0.98
C SER A 151 1.77 -13.51 0.17
N LYS A 152 2.71 -14.28 0.71
CA LYS A 152 4.00 -14.57 0.11
C LYS A 152 3.91 -14.68 -1.42
N PRO A 153 4.82 -14.02 -2.17
CA PRO A 153 4.78 -14.07 -3.61
C PRO A 153 4.80 -15.52 -4.10
N GLU A 154 3.90 -15.82 -5.03
CA GLU A 154 3.96 -17.07 -5.72
C GLU A 154 5.26 -17.11 -6.50
N LYS A 155 5.76 -18.33 -6.66
CA LYS A 155 6.93 -18.55 -7.48
C LYS A 155 6.68 -17.92 -8.86
N ASP A 156 7.50 -16.93 -9.20
CA ASP A 156 7.41 -16.29 -10.50
C ASP A 156 7.46 -17.39 -11.58
N PRO A 157 6.45 -17.50 -12.42
CA PRO A 157 6.47 -18.52 -13.48
C PRO A 157 7.61 -18.35 -14.48
N LYS A 158 8.28 -17.20 -14.43
CA LYS A 158 9.46 -16.92 -15.25
C LYS A 158 10.77 -17.12 -14.48
N ALA A 159 10.68 -17.46 -13.24
CA ALA A 159 11.86 -17.71 -12.42
C ALA A 159 12.35 -19.12 -12.64
#